data_d4a681daf492d25be5d2d6d7fd50e75f
#
_entry.id   d4a681daf492d25be5d2d6d7fd50e75f
#
_cell.length_a   1.000
_cell.length_b   1.000
_cell.length_c   1.000
_cell.angle_alpha   90.00
_cell.angle_beta   90.00
_cell.angle_gamma   90.00
#
_symmetry.space_group_name_H-M   'P 1'
#
loop_
_entity.id
_entity.type
_entity.pdbx_description
1 polymer ?
#
loop_
_entity_poly.entity_id
_entity_poly.type
_entity_poly.pdbx_seq_one_letter_code
_entity_poly.pdbx_strand_id
1 'polypeptide(L)'
;MRFSGISGCLSAAVLALGVGGAPVVQADALGDSLEQAHIRKATFAAPAWEGYTNADGSGLYWDLLKQVYAPYGLDVKFINMPWNRANKLMTAGSMVDGVPGEIPGVEGKLYAQLPIDIEYHGVMHAAKTPFSGRASLTGKRVGWRHSYNLIPAEQRDFTLVECVRPERCTEQVQNGELDFFLDEPDELEKQRSEAHLPADAYPIAQLPPGTESFMTFADSASGRLLREVYDARVRQMAASGELRALYQRWNSEVPGAVQALSAQ
;
A
#
# COMPACT_ATOMS: atom_id res chain seq x y z
N MET A 1 -8.01 43.14 -74.67
CA MET A 1 -8.51 43.54 -73.33
C MET A 1 -7.81 42.67 -72.30
N ARG A 2 -7.02 43.28 -71.45
CA ARG A 2 -6.23 42.60 -70.41
C ARG A 2 -7.07 42.54 -69.11
N PHE A 3 -7.12 41.39 -68.46
CA PHE A 3 -7.50 41.34 -67.06
C PHE A 3 -6.43 40.58 -66.27
N SER A 4 -5.87 41.28 -65.32
CA SER A 4 -4.88 40.82 -64.36
C SER A 4 -5.59 40.00 -63.23
N GLY A 5 -5.09 38.80 -62.94
CA GLY A 5 -5.49 38.02 -61.79
C GLY A 5 -4.49 38.19 -60.64
N ILE A 6 -4.98 38.60 -59.50
CA ILE A 6 -4.23 38.77 -58.25
C ILE A 6 -4.20 37.41 -57.51
N SER A 7 -3.00 36.83 -57.39
CA SER A 7 -2.78 35.66 -56.48
C SER A 7 -2.63 36.13 -55.03
N GLY A 8 -3.57 35.79 -54.21
CA GLY A 8 -3.46 35.95 -52.76
C GLY A 8 -2.86 34.71 -52.12
N CYS A 9 -1.66 34.81 -51.56
CA CYS A 9 -1.08 33.81 -50.69
C CYS A 9 -1.78 33.83 -49.31
N LEU A 10 -2.51 32.76 -49.02
CA LEU A 10 -2.94 32.48 -47.62
C LEU A 10 -1.81 31.75 -46.92
N SER A 11 -1.15 32.44 -45.98
CA SER A 11 -0.25 31.85 -45.03
C SER A 11 -1.07 31.17 -43.92
N ALA A 12 -1.09 29.87 -43.88
CA ALA A 12 -1.64 29.09 -42.78
C ALA A 12 -0.62 29.15 -41.60
N ALA A 13 -0.96 29.89 -40.57
CA ALA A 13 -0.23 29.82 -39.29
C ALA A 13 -0.63 28.51 -38.56
N VAL A 14 0.29 27.58 -38.50
CA VAL A 14 0.16 26.38 -37.65
C VAL A 14 0.45 26.83 -36.22
N LEU A 15 -0.59 26.95 -35.39
CA LEU A 15 -0.44 27.01 -33.94
C LEU A 15 -0.05 25.62 -33.44
N ALA A 16 1.23 25.42 -33.12
CA ALA A 16 1.68 24.28 -32.35
C ALA A 16 1.26 24.51 -30.88
N LEU A 17 0.15 23.89 -30.47
CA LEU A 17 -0.19 23.77 -29.05
C LEU A 17 0.80 22.84 -28.39
N GLY A 18 1.74 23.41 -27.63
CA GLY A 18 2.69 22.65 -26.82
C GLY A 18 1.96 21.95 -25.67
N VAL A 19 1.70 20.65 -25.82
CA VAL A 19 1.30 19.78 -24.73
C VAL A 19 2.58 19.24 -24.12
N GLY A 20 3.06 19.82 -23.03
CA GLY A 20 4.29 19.32 -22.40
C GLY A 20 4.85 20.15 -21.23
N GLY A 21 4.02 20.69 -20.34
CA GLY A 21 4.52 21.51 -19.24
C GLY A 21 4.03 21.17 -17.82
N ALA A 22 3.02 20.35 -17.65
CA ALA A 22 2.39 20.19 -16.36
C ALA A 22 3.19 19.38 -15.29
N PRO A 23 3.83 18.24 -15.58
CA PRO A 23 4.46 17.44 -14.53
C PRO A 23 5.76 18.03 -13.95
N VAL A 24 6.55 18.72 -14.75
CA VAL A 24 7.83 19.31 -14.30
C VAL A 24 7.59 20.50 -13.37
N VAL A 25 6.65 21.37 -13.74
CA VAL A 25 6.30 22.59 -12.94
C VAL A 25 5.75 22.19 -11.56
N GLN A 26 5.01 21.10 -11.47
CA GLN A 26 4.46 20.63 -10.19
C GLN A 26 5.55 20.04 -9.27
N ALA A 27 6.53 19.33 -9.82
CA ALA A 27 7.64 18.78 -9.06
C ALA A 27 8.52 19.89 -8.45
N ASP A 28 8.80 20.94 -9.22
CA ASP A 28 9.58 22.10 -8.76
C ASP A 28 8.85 22.82 -7.62
N ALA A 29 7.53 23.04 -7.74
CA ALA A 29 6.73 23.69 -6.71
C ALA A 29 6.67 22.91 -5.39
N LEU A 30 6.65 21.56 -5.46
CA LEU A 30 6.69 20.72 -4.26
C LEU A 30 8.08 20.74 -3.59
N GLY A 31 9.14 20.77 -4.38
CA GLY A 31 10.49 20.96 -3.88
C GLY A 31 10.65 22.26 -3.12
N ASP A 32 10.20 23.37 -3.71
CA ASP A 32 10.18 24.70 -3.08
C ASP A 32 9.38 24.71 -1.77
N SER A 33 8.24 24.02 -1.74
CA SER A 33 7.39 23.91 -0.55
C SER A 33 8.08 23.16 0.58
N LEU A 34 8.78 22.06 0.27
CA LEU A 34 9.60 21.32 1.25
C LEU A 34 10.72 22.18 1.80
N GLU A 35 11.35 22.99 0.92
CA GLU A 35 12.42 23.90 1.29
C GLU A 35 11.94 25.01 2.23
N GLN A 36 10.82 25.65 1.90
CA GLN A 36 10.18 26.68 2.72
C GLN A 36 9.72 26.15 4.07
N ALA A 37 9.24 24.91 4.11
CA ALA A 37 8.85 24.22 5.34
C ALA A 37 10.04 23.68 6.13
N HIS A 38 11.27 23.84 5.65
CA HIS A 38 12.51 23.32 6.24
C HIS A 38 12.49 21.79 6.45
N ILE A 39 11.76 21.05 5.60
CA ILE A 39 11.71 19.59 5.65
C ILE A 39 12.90 19.05 4.86
N ARG A 40 13.88 18.50 5.56
CA ARG A 40 15.11 17.92 4.97
C ARG A 40 15.22 16.43 5.22
N LYS A 41 14.32 15.86 6.01
CA LYS A 41 14.33 14.47 6.44
C LYS A 41 12.92 13.94 6.53
N ALA A 42 12.75 12.66 6.18
CA ALA A 42 11.53 11.89 6.43
C ALA A 42 11.89 10.55 7.10
N THR A 43 11.13 10.16 8.12
CA THR A 43 11.34 8.92 8.88
C THR A 43 10.14 8.02 8.71
N PHE A 44 10.35 6.82 8.18
CA PHE A 44 9.32 5.81 7.99
C PHE A 44 9.59 4.61 8.89
N ALA A 45 8.55 3.98 9.40
CA ALA A 45 8.66 2.84 10.29
C ALA A 45 7.72 1.71 9.89
N ALA A 46 8.19 0.47 10.04
CA ALA A 46 7.40 -0.75 9.83
C ALA A 46 8.05 -1.93 10.57
N PRO A 47 7.37 -3.07 10.76
CA PRO A 47 8.04 -4.33 11.09
C PRO A 47 9.04 -4.71 10.00
N ALA A 48 9.93 -5.65 10.29
CA ALA A 48 10.81 -6.22 9.27
C ALA A 48 10.03 -7.29 8.50
N TRP A 49 9.37 -6.89 7.40
CA TRP A 49 8.71 -7.81 6.47
C TRP A 49 9.67 -8.19 5.36
N GLU A 50 9.86 -9.47 5.16
CA GLU A 50 10.76 -9.99 4.14
C GLU A 50 10.29 -9.58 2.74
N GLY A 51 11.23 -9.06 1.93
CA GLY A 51 10.96 -8.53 0.60
C GLY A 51 10.36 -7.12 0.54
N TYR A 52 9.81 -6.61 1.64
CA TYR A 52 9.12 -5.31 1.69
C TYR A 52 9.89 -4.26 2.50
N THR A 53 10.22 -4.57 3.74
CA THR A 53 10.82 -3.65 4.71
C THR A 53 11.92 -4.34 5.50
N ASN A 54 12.85 -4.97 4.82
CA ASN A 54 13.93 -5.76 5.40
C ASN A 54 14.73 -4.98 6.45
N ALA A 55 15.27 -5.69 7.44
CA ALA A 55 16.02 -5.09 8.54
C ALA A 55 17.34 -4.41 8.09
N ASP A 56 17.87 -4.79 6.93
CA ASP A 56 19.04 -4.18 6.31
C ASP A 56 18.75 -2.89 5.53
N GLY A 57 17.50 -2.44 5.51
CA GLY A 57 17.03 -1.26 4.79
C GLY A 57 16.77 -1.49 3.31
N SER A 58 16.78 -2.74 2.82
CA SER A 58 16.30 -3.14 1.50
C SER A 58 14.81 -3.48 1.55
N GLY A 59 14.18 -3.71 0.40
CA GLY A 59 12.78 -4.10 0.30
C GLY A 59 11.97 -3.16 -0.60
N LEU A 60 10.87 -3.69 -1.14
CA LEU A 60 10.03 -2.97 -2.10
C LEU A 60 9.59 -1.60 -1.56
N TYR A 61 9.05 -1.55 -0.35
CA TYR A 61 8.53 -0.30 0.22
C TYR A 61 9.64 0.69 0.54
N TRP A 62 10.77 0.21 1.08
CA TRP A 62 11.92 1.07 1.35
C TRP A 62 12.54 1.63 0.06
N ASP A 63 12.66 0.82 -0.98
CA ASP A 63 13.19 1.27 -2.27
C ASP A 63 12.23 2.22 -2.99
N LEU A 64 10.91 2.01 -2.87
CA LEU A 64 9.93 2.96 -3.37
C LEU A 64 10.07 4.33 -2.69
N LEU A 65 10.10 4.35 -1.35
CA LEU A 65 10.23 5.60 -0.60
C LEU A 65 11.55 6.34 -0.89
N LYS A 66 12.66 5.62 -1.05
CA LYS A 66 13.93 6.21 -1.51
C LYS A 66 13.76 6.89 -2.87
N GLN A 67 13.15 6.20 -3.86
CA GLN A 67 12.98 6.74 -5.21
C GLN A 67 11.97 7.90 -5.27
N VAL A 68 10.97 7.87 -4.41
CA VAL A 68 9.98 8.95 -4.29
C VAL A 68 10.64 10.24 -3.81
N TYR A 69 11.46 10.19 -2.77
CA TYR A 69 12.00 11.38 -2.11
C TYR A 69 13.39 11.80 -2.60
N ALA A 70 14.11 10.94 -3.30
CA ALA A 70 15.45 11.25 -3.82
C ALA A 70 15.52 12.51 -4.70
N PRO A 71 14.57 12.77 -5.63
CA PRO A 71 14.61 13.98 -6.46
C PRO A 71 14.51 15.28 -5.66
N TYR A 72 13.96 15.21 -4.45
CA TYR A 72 13.78 16.37 -3.56
C TYR A 72 14.91 16.52 -2.52
N GLY A 73 15.92 15.66 -2.58
CA GLY A 73 17.08 15.72 -1.68
C GLY A 73 16.78 15.44 -0.20
N LEU A 74 15.67 14.72 0.10
CA LEU A 74 15.34 14.35 1.47
C LEU A 74 16.22 13.20 1.98
N ASP A 75 16.72 13.32 3.22
CA ASP A 75 17.32 12.23 3.98
C ASP A 75 16.22 11.30 4.49
N VAL A 76 16.05 10.15 3.83
CA VAL A 76 15.01 9.17 4.20
C VAL A 76 15.57 8.16 5.17
N LYS A 77 14.94 8.06 6.34
CA LYS A 77 15.31 7.09 7.39
C LYS A 77 14.25 6.02 7.56
N PHE A 78 14.73 4.79 7.75
CA PHE A 78 13.88 3.62 7.99
C PHE A 78 14.15 3.05 9.36
N ILE A 79 13.08 2.70 10.08
CA ILE A 79 13.15 2.12 11.42
C ILE A 79 12.28 0.88 11.48
N ASN A 80 12.88 -0.28 11.73
CA ASN A 80 12.10 -1.48 12.00
C ASN A 80 11.64 -1.49 13.47
N MET A 81 10.34 -1.60 13.65
CA MET A 81 9.69 -1.71 14.96
C MET A 81 8.31 -2.38 14.83
N PRO A 82 7.74 -2.89 15.95
CA PRO A 82 6.40 -3.47 15.92
C PRO A 82 5.35 -2.52 15.35
N TRP A 83 4.43 -3.04 14.52
CA TRP A 83 3.38 -2.32 13.81
C TRP A 83 2.62 -1.30 14.67
N ASN A 84 2.10 -1.76 15.81
CA ASN A 84 1.35 -0.90 16.72
C ASN A 84 2.17 0.26 17.27
N ARG A 85 3.48 0.04 17.48
CA ARG A 85 4.39 1.09 17.95
C ARG A 85 4.64 2.11 16.84
N ALA A 86 4.88 1.69 15.62
CA ALA A 86 5.08 2.57 14.46
C ALA A 86 3.86 3.48 14.27
N ASN A 87 2.66 2.89 14.24
CA ASN A 87 1.40 3.62 14.11
C ASN A 87 1.16 4.61 15.26
N LYS A 88 1.40 4.19 16.50
CA LYS A 88 1.25 5.07 17.68
C LYS A 88 2.18 6.27 17.62
N LEU A 89 3.44 6.09 17.21
CA LEU A 89 4.42 7.19 17.10
C LEU A 89 4.06 8.13 15.95
N MET A 90 3.59 7.61 14.82
CA MET A 90 3.11 8.40 13.68
C MET A 90 1.87 9.24 14.07
N THR A 91 0.86 8.63 14.67
CA THR A 91 -0.38 9.31 15.09
C THR A 91 -0.11 10.38 16.17
N ALA A 92 0.86 10.14 17.04
CA ALA A 92 1.29 11.14 18.03
C ALA A 92 2.08 12.31 17.41
N GLY A 93 2.36 12.29 16.11
CA GLY A 93 3.15 13.30 15.41
C GLY A 93 4.60 13.37 15.88
N SER A 94 5.14 12.25 16.37
CA SER A 94 6.48 12.18 16.94
C SER A 94 7.34 11.14 16.23
N MET A 95 8.57 11.44 15.87
CA MET A 95 9.61 10.55 15.36
C MET A 95 9.32 9.79 14.05
N VAL A 96 8.05 9.52 13.71
CA VAL A 96 7.64 8.74 12.52
C VAL A 96 6.72 9.61 11.66
N ASP A 97 7.13 9.85 10.44
CA ASP A 97 6.38 10.66 9.47
C ASP A 97 5.38 9.81 8.67
N GLY A 98 5.63 8.51 8.54
CA GLY A 98 4.73 7.61 7.82
C GLY A 98 5.00 6.13 8.07
N VAL A 99 3.96 5.32 7.77
CA VAL A 99 3.93 3.86 7.92
C VAL A 99 3.32 3.25 6.65
N PRO A 100 4.03 2.33 5.95
CA PRO A 100 3.51 1.65 4.76
C PRO A 100 2.61 0.46 5.11
N GLY A 101 1.72 0.06 4.19
CA GLY A 101 0.98 -1.20 4.28
C GLY A 101 -0.30 -1.11 5.13
N GLU A 102 -0.96 0.05 5.21
CA GLU A 102 -2.19 0.19 6.00
C GLU A 102 -3.44 -0.02 5.14
N ILE A 103 -4.35 -0.84 5.61
CA ILE A 103 -5.66 -1.04 4.99
C ILE A 103 -6.58 0.14 5.37
N PRO A 104 -7.36 0.72 4.43
CA PRO A 104 -8.25 1.83 4.69
C PRO A 104 -9.31 1.53 5.76
N GLY A 105 -9.82 2.59 6.41
CA GLY A 105 -10.88 2.50 7.42
C GLY A 105 -10.39 2.71 8.87
N VAL A 106 -9.12 3.01 9.07
CA VAL A 106 -8.60 3.41 10.41
C VAL A 106 -8.63 4.92 10.52
N GLU A 107 -9.42 5.44 11.47
CA GLU A 107 -9.55 6.87 11.71
C GLU A 107 -8.24 7.51 12.21
N GLY A 108 -8.09 8.81 11.94
CA GLY A 108 -6.93 9.59 12.40
C GLY A 108 -5.65 9.36 11.61
N LYS A 109 -5.73 8.69 10.45
CA LYS A 109 -4.59 8.48 9.55
C LYS A 109 -4.77 9.24 8.23
N LEU A 110 -3.67 9.78 7.73
CA LEU A 110 -3.61 10.44 6.43
C LEU A 110 -3.10 9.45 5.37
N TYR A 111 -4.00 8.91 4.57
CA TYR A 111 -3.67 7.93 3.53
C TYR A 111 -3.13 8.58 2.27
N ALA A 112 -2.19 7.91 1.59
CA ALA A 112 -1.85 8.19 0.20
C ALA A 112 -3.08 7.98 -0.70
N GLN A 113 -3.06 8.58 -1.89
CA GLN A 113 -4.19 8.47 -2.83
C GLN A 113 -4.13 7.19 -3.68
N LEU A 114 -2.94 6.59 -3.78
CA LEU A 114 -2.69 5.38 -4.55
C LEU A 114 -2.21 4.27 -3.63
N PRO A 115 -2.69 3.03 -3.85
CA PRO A 115 -2.24 1.89 -3.09
C PRO A 115 -0.74 1.63 -3.32
N ILE A 116 -0.09 1.13 -2.27
CA ILE A 116 1.31 0.68 -2.33
C ILE A 116 1.40 -0.82 -2.65
N ASP A 117 0.37 -1.60 -2.29
CA ASP A 117 0.36 -3.04 -2.49
C ASP A 117 -1.06 -3.60 -2.55
N ILE A 118 -1.16 -4.88 -2.93
CA ILE A 118 -2.37 -5.70 -2.81
C ILE A 118 -2.05 -6.84 -1.86
N GLU A 119 -2.61 -6.80 -0.68
CA GLU A 119 -2.45 -7.86 0.31
C GLU A 119 -3.46 -8.98 0.10
N TYR A 120 -2.95 -10.21 -0.03
CA TYR A 120 -3.75 -11.41 -0.13
C TYR A 120 -3.72 -12.14 1.21
N HIS A 121 -4.86 -12.15 1.89
CA HIS A 121 -4.97 -12.88 3.13
C HIS A 121 -5.23 -14.37 2.91
N GLY A 122 -4.65 -15.18 3.74
CA GLY A 122 -4.96 -16.60 3.86
C GLY A 122 -6.15 -16.82 4.81
N VAL A 123 -6.79 -17.96 4.64
CA VAL A 123 -7.88 -18.45 5.51
C VAL A 123 -7.56 -19.87 5.91
N MET A 124 -7.18 -20.11 7.15
CA MET A 124 -7.05 -21.45 7.72
C MET A 124 -8.38 -21.90 8.33
N HIS A 125 -8.81 -23.11 8.02
CA HIS A 125 -10.05 -23.68 8.55
C HIS A 125 -9.95 -25.21 8.70
N ALA A 126 -10.80 -25.81 9.50
CA ALA A 126 -10.93 -27.26 9.48
C ALA A 126 -11.57 -27.73 8.16
N ALA A 127 -11.09 -28.82 7.56
CA ALA A 127 -11.60 -29.34 6.28
C ALA A 127 -13.11 -29.62 6.28
N LYS A 128 -13.69 -29.92 7.44
CA LYS A 128 -15.14 -30.08 7.63
C LYS A 128 -15.94 -28.77 7.53
N THR A 129 -15.28 -27.60 7.60
CA THR A 129 -15.89 -26.28 7.46
C THR A 129 -15.69 -25.82 6.02
N PRO A 130 -16.74 -25.79 5.17
CA PRO A 130 -16.59 -25.42 3.76
C PRO A 130 -16.13 -23.97 3.60
N PHE A 131 -15.18 -23.74 2.69
CA PHE A 131 -14.73 -22.43 2.28
C PHE A 131 -14.73 -22.33 0.74
N SER A 132 -15.37 -21.30 0.21
CA SER A 132 -15.46 -21.02 -1.23
C SER A 132 -15.27 -19.52 -1.54
N GLY A 133 -14.60 -18.80 -0.64
CA GLY A 133 -14.35 -17.37 -0.75
C GLY A 133 -15.09 -16.55 0.29
N ARG A 134 -15.15 -15.24 0.09
CA ARG A 134 -15.63 -14.24 1.07
C ARG A 134 -17.01 -14.56 1.65
N ALA A 135 -17.95 -15.02 0.84
CA ALA A 135 -19.30 -15.33 1.29
C ALA A 135 -19.35 -16.46 2.35
N SER A 136 -18.32 -17.31 2.43
CA SER A 136 -18.22 -18.36 3.45
C SER A 136 -18.03 -17.81 4.86
N LEU A 137 -17.64 -16.57 5.02
CA LEU A 137 -17.41 -15.92 6.31
C LEU A 137 -18.72 -15.44 6.96
N THR A 138 -19.79 -15.24 6.17
CA THR A 138 -21.07 -14.68 6.64
C THR A 138 -21.66 -15.49 7.79
N GLY A 139 -21.92 -14.82 8.92
CA GLY A 139 -22.49 -15.40 10.14
C GLY A 139 -21.55 -16.35 10.90
N LYS A 140 -20.27 -16.44 10.52
CA LYS A 140 -19.26 -17.29 11.13
C LYS A 140 -18.44 -16.58 12.21
N ARG A 141 -17.68 -17.33 12.98
CA ARG A 141 -16.68 -16.80 13.92
C ARG A 141 -15.35 -16.76 13.19
N VAL A 142 -14.87 -15.55 12.93
CA VAL A 142 -13.65 -15.30 12.18
C VAL A 142 -12.62 -14.67 13.10
N GLY A 143 -11.45 -15.27 13.19
CA GLY A 143 -10.36 -14.78 14.03
C GLY A 143 -9.26 -14.15 13.23
N TRP A 144 -8.58 -13.16 13.81
CA TRP A 144 -7.29 -12.65 13.37
C TRP A 144 -6.50 -12.06 14.53
N ARG A 145 -5.25 -11.66 14.28
CA ARG A 145 -4.38 -11.07 15.30
C ARG A 145 -4.94 -9.73 15.79
N HIS A 146 -4.90 -9.52 17.10
CA HIS A 146 -5.32 -8.27 17.72
C HIS A 146 -4.64 -7.05 17.06
N SER A 147 -5.40 -6.00 16.85
CA SER A 147 -5.00 -4.77 16.16
C SER A 147 -4.78 -4.89 14.65
N TYR A 148 -5.03 -6.05 14.05
CA TYR A 148 -5.09 -6.17 12.60
C TYR A 148 -6.47 -5.72 12.12
N ASN A 149 -6.52 -5.10 10.94
CA ASN A 149 -7.78 -4.68 10.30
C ASN A 149 -7.85 -5.28 8.89
N LEU A 150 -7.86 -6.63 8.83
CA LEU A 150 -7.79 -7.35 7.56
C LEU A 150 -9.03 -7.14 6.67
N ILE A 151 -10.15 -6.82 7.29
CA ILE A 151 -11.42 -6.54 6.62
C ILE A 151 -12.03 -5.32 7.29
N PRO A 152 -12.32 -4.23 6.55
CA PRO A 152 -12.96 -3.04 7.09
C PRO A 152 -14.25 -3.34 7.84
N ALA A 153 -14.52 -2.63 8.95
CA ALA A 153 -15.62 -2.93 9.87
C ALA A 153 -16.98 -2.94 9.17
N GLU A 154 -17.22 -2.03 8.25
CA GLU A 154 -18.45 -1.90 7.47
C GLU A 154 -18.69 -3.05 6.48
N GLN A 155 -17.66 -3.86 6.23
CA GLN A 155 -17.72 -5.02 5.35
C GLN A 155 -17.81 -6.34 6.12
N ARG A 156 -17.90 -6.30 7.48
CA ARG A 156 -17.93 -7.50 8.33
C ARG A 156 -19.38 -7.93 8.53
N ASP A 157 -19.70 -9.10 8.00
CA ASP A 157 -20.98 -9.80 8.18
C ASP A 157 -20.80 -11.09 9.02
N PHE A 158 -19.77 -11.10 9.86
CA PHE A 158 -19.34 -12.21 10.72
C PHE A 158 -19.01 -11.73 12.14
N THR A 159 -18.89 -12.67 13.08
CA THR A 159 -18.41 -12.35 14.43
C THR A 159 -16.89 -12.38 14.47
N LEU A 160 -16.28 -11.22 14.71
CA LEU A 160 -14.84 -11.10 14.87
C LEU A 160 -14.38 -11.58 16.24
N VAL A 161 -13.30 -12.36 16.27
CA VAL A 161 -12.55 -12.75 17.46
C VAL A 161 -11.10 -12.31 17.29
N GLU A 162 -10.61 -11.43 18.13
CA GLU A 162 -9.21 -11.02 18.08
C GLU A 162 -8.34 -11.87 19.00
N CYS A 163 -7.28 -12.43 18.45
CA CYS A 163 -6.31 -13.24 19.19
C CYS A 163 -5.06 -12.41 19.50
N VAL A 164 -4.66 -12.35 20.76
CA VAL A 164 -3.43 -11.63 21.17
C VAL A 164 -2.19 -12.26 20.53
N ARG A 165 -2.21 -13.57 20.32
CA ARG A 165 -1.15 -14.35 19.66
C ARG A 165 -1.78 -15.26 18.62
N PRO A 166 -1.12 -15.48 17.45
CA PRO A 166 -1.65 -16.30 16.36
C PRO A 166 -1.88 -17.76 16.79
N GLU A 167 -1.03 -18.32 17.68
CA GLU A 167 -1.20 -19.68 18.20
C GLU A 167 -2.58 -19.86 18.86
N ARG A 168 -3.11 -18.81 19.50
CA ARG A 168 -4.42 -18.87 20.12
C ARG A 168 -5.56 -19.01 19.11
N CYS A 169 -5.46 -18.29 17.97
CA CYS A 169 -6.43 -18.48 16.88
C CYS A 169 -6.35 -19.88 16.28
N THR A 170 -5.13 -20.41 16.12
CA THR A 170 -4.92 -21.80 15.64
C THR A 170 -5.57 -22.81 16.56
N GLU A 171 -5.34 -22.73 17.87
CA GLU A 171 -6.00 -23.56 18.88
C GLU A 171 -7.54 -23.49 18.80
N GLN A 172 -8.08 -22.28 18.62
CA GLN A 172 -9.53 -22.08 18.53
C GLN A 172 -10.14 -22.70 17.27
N VAL A 173 -9.42 -22.70 16.14
CA VAL A 173 -9.86 -23.43 14.94
C VAL A 173 -9.85 -24.95 15.20
N GLN A 174 -8.82 -25.48 15.87
CA GLN A 174 -8.75 -26.91 16.23
C GLN A 174 -9.92 -27.34 17.12
N ASN A 175 -10.24 -26.52 18.12
CA ASN A 175 -11.30 -26.79 19.09
C ASN A 175 -12.71 -26.49 18.55
N GLY A 176 -12.82 -25.90 17.35
CA GLY A 176 -14.09 -25.50 16.76
C GLY A 176 -14.70 -24.26 17.43
N GLU A 177 -13.92 -23.48 18.16
CA GLU A 177 -14.30 -22.18 18.72
C GLU A 177 -14.27 -21.09 17.66
N LEU A 178 -13.41 -21.22 16.63
CA LEU A 178 -13.39 -20.42 15.40
C LEU A 178 -13.74 -21.29 14.20
N ASP A 179 -14.47 -20.71 13.25
CA ASP A 179 -14.73 -21.33 11.97
C ASP A 179 -13.59 -21.05 10.97
N PHE A 180 -13.00 -19.83 11.05
CA PHE A 180 -11.92 -19.38 10.16
C PHE A 180 -10.89 -18.56 10.93
N PHE A 181 -9.61 -18.76 10.62
CA PHE A 181 -8.52 -17.88 11.05
C PHE A 181 -7.88 -17.22 9.83
N LEU A 182 -7.89 -15.89 9.79
CA LEU A 182 -7.34 -15.05 8.73
C LEU A 182 -6.01 -14.47 9.17
N ASP A 183 -5.00 -14.62 8.34
CA ASP A 183 -3.68 -14.00 8.51
C ASP A 183 -2.94 -13.97 7.16
N GLU A 184 -1.70 -13.51 7.16
CA GLU A 184 -0.81 -13.67 6.03
C GLU A 184 -0.60 -15.17 5.73
N PRO A 185 -0.59 -15.59 4.45
CA PRO A 185 -0.49 -17.01 4.10
C PRO A 185 0.71 -17.71 4.74
N ASP A 186 1.89 -17.07 4.73
CA ASP A 186 3.12 -17.63 5.28
C ASP A 186 3.04 -17.78 6.81
N GLU A 187 2.38 -16.84 7.51
CA GLU A 187 2.17 -16.96 8.94
C GLU A 187 1.21 -18.11 9.26
N LEU A 188 0.15 -18.29 8.48
CA LEU A 188 -0.76 -19.43 8.64
C LEU A 188 -0.05 -20.78 8.41
N GLU A 189 0.81 -20.86 7.39
CA GLU A 189 1.63 -22.05 7.14
C GLU A 189 2.56 -22.37 8.32
N LYS A 190 3.21 -21.34 8.85
CA LYS A 190 4.05 -21.45 10.03
C LYS A 190 3.25 -21.94 11.23
N GLN A 191 2.11 -21.32 11.54
CA GLN A 191 1.23 -21.69 12.64
C GLN A 191 0.72 -23.12 12.51
N ARG A 192 0.32 -23.53 11.29
CA ARG A 192 -0.09 -24.90 11.00
C ARG A 192 1.04 -25.90 11.27
N SER A 193 2.25 -25.58 10.83
CA SER A 193 3.43 -26.42 11.02
C SER A 193 3.83 -26.55 12.49
N GLU A 194 3.89 -25.43 13.22
CA GLU A 194 4.23 -25.40 14.65
C GLU A 194 3.21 -26.16 15.51
N ALA A 195 1.94 -26.10 15.14
CA ALA A 195 0.86 -26.84 15.78
C ALA A 195 0.76 -28.31 15.31
N HIS A 196 1.64 -28.76 14.41
CA HIS A 196 1.65 -30.13 13.83
C HIS A 196 0.31 -30.53 13.19
N LEU A 197 -0.39 -29.56 12.55
CA LEU A 197 -1.67 -29.81 11.92
C LEU A 197 -1.50 -30.34 10.50
N PRO A 198 -2.17 -31.46 10.13
CA PRO A 198 -2.14 -31.97 8.76
C PRO A 198 -2.76 -30.99 7.77
N ALA A 199 -2.11 -30.77 6.62
CA ALA A 199 -2.56 -29.82 5.61
C ALA A 199 -3.93 -30.17 5.00
N ASP A 200 -4.24 -31.45 4.87
CA ASP A 200 -5.53 -31.96 4.39
C ASP A 200 -6.66 -31.77 5.40
N ALA A 201 -6.34 -31.80 6.70
CA ALA A 201 -7.31 -31.56 7.78
C ALA A 201 -7.52 -30.07 8.07
N TYR A 202 -6.49 -29.25 7.84
CA TYR A 202 -6.50 -27.79 8.05
C TYR A 202 -5.95 -27.06 6.83
N PRO A 203 -6.70 -27.03 5.72
CA PRO A 203 -6.29 -26.31 4.52
C PRO A 203 -6.20 -24.81 4.77
N ILE A 204 -5.29 -24.18 4.03
CA ILE A 204 -5.16 -22.72 3.92
C ILE A 204 -5.57 -22.34 2.51
N ALA A 205 -6.64 -21.55 2.40
CA ALA A 205 -7.14 -21.03 1.16
C ALA A 205 -6.83 -19.53 1.05
N GLN A 206 -6.74 -19.00 -0.16
CA GLN A 206 -6.62 -17.55 -0.37
C GLN A 206 -8.01 -16.90 -0.29
N LEU A 207 -8.11 -15.75 0.36
CA LEU A 207 -9.32 -14.91 0.42
C LEU A 207 -9.30 -13.87 -0.70
N PRO A 208 -10.06 -14.07 -1.79
CA PRO A 208 -10.22 -13.07 -2.83
C PRO A 208 -11.37 -12.07 -2.50
N PRO A 209 -11.34 -10.86 -3.10
CA PRO A 209 -10.19 -10.26 -3.79
C PRO A 209 -9.10 -9.89 -2.79
N GLY A 210 -7.88 -9.63 -3.27
CA GLY A 210 -6.86 -9.01 -2.46
C GLY A 210 -7.31 -7.63 -1.95
N THR A 211 -6.77 -7.19 -0.85
CA THR A 211 -7.09 -5.90 -0.23
C THR A 211 -5.96 -4.91 -0.54
N GLU A 212 -6.30 -3.76 -1.14
CA GLU A 212 -5.32 -2.71 -1.37
C GLU A 212 -4.86 -2.11 -0.04
N SER A 213 -3.55 -2.04 0.14
CA SER A 213 -2.91 -1.36 1.25
C SER A 213 -2.22 -0.08 0.80
N PHE A 214 -2.07 0.87 1.71
CA PHE A 214 -1.66 2.23 1.42
C PHE A 214 -0.50 2.68 2.31
N MET A 215 0.27 3.62 1.79
CA MET A 215 1.14 4.43 2.62
C MET A 215 0.29 5.36 3.49
N THR A 216 0.61 5.47 4.78
CA THR A 216 0.00 6.44 5.69
C THR A 216 1.03 7.42 6.20
N PHE A 217 0.56 8.63 6.54
CA PHE A 217 1.39 9.73 7.01
C PHE A 217 0.82 10.31 8.30
N ALA A 218 1.67 10.96 9.08
CA ALA A 218 1.24 11.73 10.24
C ALA A 218 0.30 12.87 9.81
N ASP A 219 -0.79 13.08 10.53
CA ASP A 219 -1.71 14.20 10.27
C ASP A 219 -1.15 15.51 10.85
N SER A 220 -0.10 16.00 10.20
CA SER A 220 0.63 17.22 10.50
C SER A 220 0.88 18.00 9.22
N ALA A 221 1.32 19.26 9.32
CA ALA A 221 1.68 20.04 8.16
C ALA A 221 2.79 19.38 7.33
N SER A 222 3.82 18.84 7.99
CA SER A 222 4.89 18.09 7.31
C SER A 222 4.40 16.79 6.69
N GLY A 223 3.58 16.00 7.41
CA GLY A 223 3.04 14.74 6.90
C GLY A 223 2.12 14.95 5.68
N ARG A 224 1.32 16.02 5.67
CA ARG A 224 0.51 16.40 4.50
C ARG A 224 1.38 16.73 3.28
N LEU A 225 2.43 17.50 3.47
CA LEU A 225 3.34 17.84 2.37
C LEU A 225 4.13 16.60 1.89
N LEU A 226 4.61 15.75 2.79
CA LEU A 226 5.27 14.49 2.41
C LEU A 226 4.32 13.58 1.63
N ARG A 227 3.04 13.51 1.99
CA ARG A 227 2.02 12.78 1.22
C ARG A 227 1.81 13.35 -0.17
N GLU A 228 1.71 14.69 -0.30
CA GLU A 228 1.54 15.34 -1.61
C GLU A 228 2.72 15.05 -2.55
N VAL A 229 3.94 15.10 -2.02
CA VAL A 229 5.15 14.70 -2.74
C VAL A 229 5.09 13.23 -3.15
N TYR A 230 4.71 12.34 -2.22
CA TYR A 230 4.56 10.92 -2.48
C TYR A 230 3.55 10.67 -3.62
N ASP A 231 2.35 11.22 -3.50
CA ASP A 231 1.28 11.03 -4.47
C ASP A 231 1.66 11.55 -5.87
N ALA A 232 2.30 12.72 -5.94
CA ALA A 232 2.75 13.30 -7.21
C ALA A 232 3.86 12.45 -7.86
N ARG A 233 4.86 12.01 -7.07
CA ARG A 233 5.98 11.24 -7.60
C ARG A 233 5.58 9.82 -7.99
N VAL A 234 4.73 9.15 -7.23
CA VAL A 234 4.21 7.82 -7.58
C VAL A 234 3.45 7.87 -8.92
N ARG A 235 2.63 8.91 -9.16
CA ARG A 235 1.99 9.09 -10.48
C ARG A 235 3.00 9.27 -11.60
N GLN A 236 4.03 10.07 -11.38
CA GLN A 236 5.10 10.28 -12.36
C GLN A 236 5.85 8.98 -12.66
N MET A 237 6.21 8.22 -11.61
CA MET A 237 6.88 6.92 -11.74
C MET A 237 5.98 5.87 -12.44
N ALA A 238 4.67 5.92 -12.23
CA ALA A 238 3.72 5.08 -12.94
C ALA A 238 3.71 5.41 -14.44
N ALA A 239 3.61 6.68 -14.79
CA ALA A 239 3.58 7.15 -16.18
C ALA A 239 4.90 6.91 -16.93
N SER A 240 6.05 7.03 -16.27
CA SER A 240 7.38 6.80 -16.87
C SER A 240 7.75 5.31 -16.98
N GLY A 241 7.04 4.42 -16.28
CA GLY A 241 7.38 2.99 -16.17
C GLY A 241 8.41 2.65 -15.07
N GLU A 242 8.97 3.65 -14.37
CA GLU A 242 9.88 3.45 -13.26
C GLU A 242 9.27 2.56 -12.16
N LEU A 243 7.98 2.78 -11.88
CA LEU A 243 7.28 2.02 -10.84
C LEU A 243 7.16 0.54 -11.21
N ARG A 244 6.81 0.24 -12.47
CA ARG A 244 6.76 -1.15 -12.97
C ARG A 244 8.13 -1.83 -12.84
N ALA A 245 9.20 -1.15 -13.23
CA ALA A 245 10.55 -1.69 -13.12
C ALA A 245 10.96 -1.95 -11.66
N LEU A 246 10.51 -1.10 -10.73
CA LEU A 246 10.74 -1.29 -9.30
C LEU A 246 10.03 -2.56 -8.79
N TYR A 247 8.72 -2.71 -9.04
CA TYR A 247 7.96 -3.89 -8.59
C TYR A 247 8.48 -5.19 -9.20
N GLN A 248 8.85 -5.17 -10.48
CA GLN A 248 9.46 -6.35 -11.14
C GLN A 248 10.76 -6.80 -10.47
N ARG A 249 11.61 -5.88 -10.01
CA ARG A 249 12.85 -6.23 -9.28
C ARG A 249 12.57 -6.99 -7.99
N TRP A 250 11.43 -6.70 -7.34
CA TRP A 250 11.01 -7.35 -6.12
C TRP A 250 10.05 -8.53 -6.36
N ASN A 251 9.85 -8.93 -7.63
CA ASN A 251 8.90 -9.98 -8.02
C ASN A 251 7.48 -9.76 -7.43
N SER A 252 7.07 -8.49 -7.37
CA SER A 252 5.77 -8.06 -6.83
C SER A 252 4.88 -7.52 -7.94
N GLU A 253 3.58 -7.59 -7.72
CA GLU A 253 2.56 -7.07 -8.63
C GLU A 253 2.31 -5.57 -8.36
N VAL A 254 2.24 -4.76 -9.43
CA VAL A 254 1.83 -3.36 -9.30
C VAL A 254 0.32 -3.32 -9.04
N PRO A 255 -0.18 -2.59 -8.02
CA PRO A 255 -1.61 -2.47 -7.77
C PRO A 255 -2.41 -1.99 -8.99
N GLY A 256 -3.60 -2.56 -9.21
CA GLY A 256 -4.41 -2.30 -10.40
C GLY A 256 -4.76 -0.83 -10.61
N ALA A 257 -5.07 -0.10 -9.54
CA ALA A 257 -5.31 1.34 -9.58
C ALA A 257 -4.11 2.14 -10.10
N VAL A 258 -2.88 1.67 -9.80
CA VAL A 258 -1.63 2.27 -10.27
C VAL A 258 -1.32 1.85 -11.71
N GLN A 259 -1.60 0.59 -12.07
CA GLN A 259 -1.43 0.10 -13.46
C GLN A 259 -2.26 0.92 -14.45
N ALA A 260 -3.48 1.31 -14.08
CA ALA A 260 -4.38 2.11 -14.92
C ALA A 260 -3.80 3.48 -15.29
N LEU A 261 -2.90 4.05 -14.47
CA LEU A 261 -2.22 5.31 -14.77
C LEU A 261 -1.13 5.18 -15.83
N SER A 262 -0.54 3.98 -15.95
CA SER A 262 0.52 3.71 -16.95
C SER A 262 -0.04 3.49 -18.37
N ALA A 263 -1.35 3.38 -18.50
CA ALA A 263 -2.04 3.11 -19.77
C ALA A 263 -2.64 4.38 -20.41
N GLN A 264 -2.51 5.52 -19.77
CA GLN A 264 -2.96 6.84 -20.24
C GLN A 264 -1.80 7.63 -20.86
#